data_94f824abbb6d50aaa6dcc02207097cfe
#
_entry.id   94f824abbb6d50aaa6dcc02207097cfe
#
_cell.length_a   1.000
_cell.length_b   1.000
_cell.length_c   1.000
_cell.angle_alpha   90.00
_cell.angle_beta   90.00
_cell.angle_gamma   90.00
#
_symmetry.space_group_name_H-M   'P 1'
#
loop_
_entity.id
_entity.type
_entity.pdbx_description
1 polymer ?
#
loop_
_entity_poly.entity_id
_entity_poly.type
_entity_poly.pdbx_seq_one_letter_code
_entity_poly.pdbx_strand_id
1 'polypeptide(L)'
;MRQYRLQVLLSLAAIFFSCQLFAEEFVIKDIQVQGLERISSGAVFSQMPVDIGDEFDTSQSSEIIRSLYKSGFFDDISLGRDGDVLIVKVKERPAIADITFEGNKDIPTDKLTEALKQADIAKGRVFDRSVLESLERELRQQYFSRGKYNLKIDTEVKELKDNRVDIDINISEGVVTKIKRVKLIGNHQFTDEELMGDFGSGIPSWWALLSSKDEYSKQKLAGDLEILRSFYLDR
;
A
#
# COMPACT_ATOMS: atom_id res chain seq x y z
N MET A 1 -4.90 -61.85 -26.08
CA MET A 1 -5.03 -60.34 -26.17
C MET A 1 -6.23 -59.79 -25.35
N ARG A 2 -7.33 -60.49 -25.18
CA ARG A 2 -8.53 -60.01 -24.45
C ARG A 2 -8.34 -60.00 -22.92
N GLN A 3 -7.54 -60.88 -22.35
CA GLN A 3 -7.27 -60.94 -20.91
C GLN A 3 -6.33 -59.83 -20.42
N TYR A 4 -5.33 -59.45 -21.21
CA TYR A 4 -4.43 -58.33 -20.86
C TYR A 4 -5.13 -56.96 -20.85
N ARG A 5 -6.15 -56.75 -21.70
CA ARG A 5 -6.95 -55.53 -21.69
C ARG A 5 -7.83 -55.38 -20.44
N LEU A 6 -8.31 -56.52 -19.91
CA LEU A 6 -9.13 -56.52 -18.68
C LEU A 6 -8.27 -56.25 -17.44
N GLN A 7 -7.04 -56.79 -17.38
CA GLN A 7 -6.10 -56.55 -16.28
C GLN A 7 -5.59 -55.09 -16.27
N VAL A 8 -5.32 -54.48 -17.43
CA VAL A 8 -4.91 -53.08 -17.53
C VAL A 8 -6.05 -52.15 -17.13
N LEU A 9 -7.29 -52.44 -17.49
CA LEU A 9 -8.47 -51.67 -17.08
C LEU A 9 -8.75 -51.78 -15.57
N LEU A 10 -8.52 -52.92 -14.96
CA LEU A 10 -8.67 -53.11 -13.51
C LEU A 10 -7.53 -52.43 -12.72
N SER A 11 -6.30 -52.41 -13.24
CA SER A 11 -5.19 -51.67 -12.61
C SER A 11 -5.34 -50.16 -12.76
N LEU A 12 -5.88 -49.62 -13.87
CA LEU A 12 -6.19 -48.21 -14.02
C LEU A 12 -7.32 -47.75 -13.10
N ALA A 13 -8.35 -48.60 -12.88
CA ALA A 13 -9.44 -48.29 -11.94
C ALA A 13 -9.00 -48.26 -10.49
N ALA A 14 -7.99 -49.08 -10.12
CA ALA A 14 -7.42 -49.10 -8.77
C ALA A 14 -6.58 -47.86 -8.45
N ILE A 15 -5.95 -47.21 -9.45
CA ILE A 15 -5.17 -46.01 -9.29
C ILE A 15 -6.06 -44.76 -9.12
N PHE A 16 -7.26 -44.77 -9.69
CA PHE A 16 -8.23 -43.67 -9.53
C PHE A 16 -8.93 -43.64 -8.15
N PHE A 17 -8.84 -44.71 -7.36
CA PHE A 17 -9.52 -44.80 -6.07
C PHE A 17 -8.68 -44.31 -4.89
N SER A 18 -7.44 -43.84 -5.08
CA SER A 18 -6.49 -43.57 -4.00
C SER A 18 -6.32 -42.09 -3.67
N CYS A 19 -7.13 -41.19 -4.21
CA CYS A 19 -7.04 -39.75 -3.90
C CYS A 19 -8.37 -39.17 -3.41
N GLN A 20 -8.98 -39.86 -2.41
CA GLN A 20 -9.91 -39.14 -1.55
C GLN A 20 -9.07 -38.48 -0.46
N LEU A 21 -8.73 -37.20 -0.67
CA LEU A 21 -8.39 -36.31 0.42
C LEU A 21 -9.65 -36.21 1.30
N PHE A 22 -9.69 -37.01 2.33
CA PHE A 22 -10.64 -36.80 3.42
C PHE A 22 -10.28 -35.47 4.05
N ALA A 23 -11.12 -34.48 3.90
CA ALA A 23 -11.16 -33.35 4.81
C ALA A 23 -11.37 -34.00 6.21
N GLU A 24 -10.39 -33.93 7.07
CA GLU A 24 -10.41 -34.58 8.37
C GLU A 24 -11.20 -33.70 9.32
N GLU A 25 -12.49 -33.95 9.45
CA GLU A 25 -13.37 -33.32 10.42
C GLU A 25 -13.00 -33.74 11.83
N PHE A 26 -13.02 -32.84 12.79
CA PHE A 26 -12.82 -33.13 14.21
C PHE A 26 -13.56 -32.11 15.08
N VAL A 27 -13.95 -32.56 16.30
CA VAL A 27 -14.53 -31.66 17.30
C VAL A 27 -13.41 -30.94 18.05
N ILE A 28 -13.43 -29.62 18.06
CA ILE A 28 -12.46 -28.80 18.76
C ILE A 28 -12.60 -28.99 20.28
N LYS A 29 -11.62 -29.62 20.93
CA LYS A 29 -11.60 -29.75 22.41
C LYS A 29 -10.85 -28.62 23.08
N ASP A 30 -9.91 -28.00 22.37
CA ASP A 30 -9.12 -26.85 22.85
C ASP A 30 -8.63 -26.02 21.67
N ILE A 31 -8.39 -24.72 21.91
CA ILE A 31 -7.79 -23.78 20.94
C ILE A 31 -6.55 -23.17 21.55
N GLN A 32 -5.40 -23.40 20.94
CA GLN A 32 -4.12 -22.84 21.38
C GLN A 32 -3.64 -21.77 20.41
N VAL A 33 -3.40 -20.56 20.93
CA VAL A 33 -2.82 -19.47 20.16
C VAL A 33 -1.33 -19.34 20.51
N GLN A 34 -0.49 -19.36 19.48
CA GLN A 34 0.97 -19.28 19.59
C GLN A 34 1.48 -18.05 18.84
N GLY A 35 2.54 -17.41 19.37
CA GLY A 35 3.18 -16.25 18.74
C GLY A 35 2.59 -14.92 19.16
N LEU A 36 1.77 -14.86 20.21
CA LEU A 36 1.30 -13.63 20.82
C LEU A 36 2.40 -12.96 21.64
N GLU A 37 2.53 -11.64 21.53
CA GLU A 37 3.49 -10.84 22.28
C GLU A 37 2.80 -9.73 23.10
N ARG A 38 1.84 -9.02 22.50
CA ARG A 38 1.14 -7.86 23.08
C ARG A 38 -0.36 -8.05 23.13
N ILE A 39 -0.90 -8.87 22.21
CA ILE A 39 -2.34 -9.12 22.08
C ILE A 39 -2.72 -10.30 22.99
N SER A 40 -3.84 -10.16 23.71
CA SER A 40 -4.34 -11.26 24.54
C SER A 40 -4.97 -12.36 23.69
N SER A 41 -4.87 -13.62 24.12
CA SER A 41 -5.58 -14.74 23.48
C SER A 41 -7.09 -14.54 23.40
N GLY A 42 -7.69 -13.86 24.39
CA GLY A 42 -9.10 -13.51 24.38
C GLY A 42 -9.50 -12.59 23.22
N ALA A 43 -8.61 -11.66 22.83
CA ALA A 43 -8.84 -10.81 21.65
C ALA A 43 -8.80 -11.63 20.35
N VAL A 44 -7.97 -12.69 20.27
CA VAL A 44 -7.95 -13.60 19.13
C VAL A 44 -9.23 -14.40 19.08
N PHE A 45 -9.64 -15.01 20.20
CA PHE A 45 -10.86 -15.81 20.27
C PHE A 45 -12.11 -15.02 19.89
N SER A 46 -12.21 -13.74 20.31
CA SER A 46 -13.35 -12.88 19.94
C SER A 46 -13.49 -12.60 18.45
N GLN A 47 -12.43 -12.83 17.67
CA GLN A 47 -12.40 -12.64 16.21
C GLN A 47 -12.57 -13.96 15.44
N MET A 48 -12.54 -15.11 16.14
CA MET A 48 -12.68 -16.40 15.49
C MET A 48 -14.16 -16.76 15.31
N PRO A 49 -14.54 -17.32 14.15
CA PRO A 49 -15.91 -17.76 13.89
C PRO A 49 -16.18 -19.17 14.42
N VAL A 50 -15.31 -19.73 15.26
CA VAL A 50 -15.42 -21.08 15.84
C VAL A 50 -15.10 -21.07 17.31
N ASP A 51 -15.76 -21.94 18.09
CA ASP A 51 -15.58 -22.10 19.52
C ASP A 51 -15.19 -23.54 19.90
N ILE A 52 -14.78 -23.75 21.16
CA ILE A 52 -14.54 -25.07 21.72
C ILE A 52 -15.86 -25.82 21.73
N GLY A 53 -15.86 -27.05 21.18
CA GLY A 53 -17.03 -27.89 21.02
C GLY A 53 -17.61 -27.92 19.61
N ASP A 54 -17.19 -27.00 18.76
CA ASP A 54 -17.60 -26.95 17.35
C ASP A 54 -16.93 -28.08 16.55
N GLU A 55 -17.59 -28.51 15.50
CA GLU A 55 -17.04 -29.40 14.50
C GLU A 55 -16.23 -28.57 13.50
N PHE A 56 -14.95 -28.89 13.35
CA PHE A 56 -14.03 -28.19 12.47
C PHE A 56 -13.75 -28.98 11.20
N ASP A 57 -13.94 -28.33 10.07
CA ASP A 57 -13.53 -28.78 8.73
C ASP A 57 -12.47 -27.85 8.17
N THR A 58 -11.51 -28.41 7.46
CA THR A 58 -10.44 -27.65 6.77
C THR A 58 -10.94 -26.56 5.84
N SER A 59 -12.17 -26.67 5.31
CA SER A 59 -12.80 -25.60 4.51
C SER A 59 -13.02 -24.31 5.31
N GLN A 60 -13.23 -24.40 6.62
CA GLN A 60 -13.42 -23.27 7.54
C GLN A 60 -12.11 -22.53 7.83
N SER A 61 -10.95 -23.15 7.55
CA SER A 61 -9.62 -22.52 7.77
C SER A 61 -9.50 -21.16 7.09
N SER A 62 -10.01 -21.04 5.87
CA SER A 62 -9.97 -19.79 5.11
C SER A 62 -10.81 -18.68 5.75
N GLU A 63 -11.90 -19.03 6.41
CA GLU A 63 -12.77 -18.08 7.09
C GLU A 63 -12.12 -17.57 8.37
N ILE A 64 -11.56 -18.46 9.18
CA ILE A 64 -10.82 -18.11 10.40
C ILE A 64 -9.65 -17.20 10.05
N ILE A 65 -8.80 -17.60 9.10
CA ILE A 65 -7.65 -16.80 8.66
C ILE A 65 -8.10 -15.42 8.18
N ARG A 66 -9.15 -15.35 7.37
CA ARG A 66 -9.68 -14.07 6.87
C ARG A 66 -10.23 -13.19 7.99
N SER A 67 -10.92 -13.78 8.97
CA SER A 67 -11.44 -13.03 10.11
C SER A 67 -10.32 -12.44 10.95
N LEU A 68 -9.30 -13.21 11.24
CA LEU A 68 -8.13 -12.76 11.99
C LEU A 68 -7.33 -11.71 11.22
N TYR A 69 -7.14 -11.83 9.89
CA TYR A 69 -6.50 -10.79 9.09
C TYR A 69 -7.28 -9.47 9.05
N LYS A 70 -8.63 -9.54 9.07
CA LYS A 70 -9.47 -8.32 9.12
C LYS A 70 -9.28 -7.51 10.40
N SER A 71 -8.81 -8.12 11.48
CA SER A 71 -8.48 -7.40 12.72
C SER A 71 -7.34 -6.40 12.54
N GLY A 72 -6.49 -6.60 11.52
CA GLY A 72 -5.31 -5.76 11.24
C GLY A 72 -4.12 -6.00 12.18
N PHE A 73 -4.24 -6.90 13.16
CA PHE A 73 -3.21 -7.12 14.18
C PHE A 73 -2.07 -8.03 13.75
N PHE A 74 -2.27 -8.85 12.73
CA PHE A 74 -1.36 -9.92 12.38
C PHE A 74 -0.72 -9.72 11.00
N ASP A 75 0.56 -10.02 10.94
CA ASP A 75 1.37 -10.03 9.72
C ASP A 75 1.31 -11.40 9.03
N ASP A 76 1.26 -12.47 9.85
CA ASP A 76 1.11 -13.84 9.37
C ASP A 76 0.19 -14.64 10.29
N ILE A 77 -0.59 -15.56 9.69
CA ILE A 77 -1.53 -16.43 10.38
C ILE A 77 -1.48 -17.80 9.71
N SER A 78 -1.29 -18.84 10.51
CA SER A 78 -1.40 -20.22 10.05
C SER A 78 -2.18 -21.06 11.06
N LEU A 79 -2.93 -22.02 10.55
CA LEU A 79 -3.68 -22.97 11.35
C LEU A 79 -2.99 -24.34 11.31
N GLY A 80 -3.00 -25.03 12.44
CA GLY A 80 -2.52 -26.38 12.59
C GLY A 80 -3.45 -27.19 13.48
N ARG A 81 -3.21 -28.49 13.54
CA ARG A 81 -3.94 -29.41 14.37
C ARG A 81 -2.98 -30.30 15.17
N ASP A 82 -3.30 -30.52 16.44
CA ASP A 82 -2.64 -31.54 17.27
C ASP A 82 -3.72 -32.34 17.99
N GLY A 83 -4.02 -33.55 17.47
CA GLY A 83 -5.16 -34.33 17.93
C GLY A 83 -6.49 -33.61 17.74
N ASP A 84 -7.17 -33.27 18.83
CA ASP A 84 -8.43 -32.51 18.85
C ASP A 84 -8.22 -31.05 19.25
N VAL A 85 -6.97 -30.57 19.19
CA VAL A 85 -6.61 -29.16 19.49
C VAL A 85 -6.39 -28.40 18.19
N LEU A 86 -7.10 -27.25 18.03
CA LEU A 86 -6.86 -26.32 16.96
C LEU A 86 -5.71 -25.38 17.36
N ILE A 87 -4.61 -25.41 16.62
CA ILE A 87 -3.46 -24.53 16.84
C ILE A 87 -3.54 -23.35 15.90
N VAL A 88 -3.60 -22.14 16.46
CA VAL A 88 -3.58 -20.87 15.72
C VAL A 88 -2.21 -20.23 15.94
N LYS A 89 -1.34 -20.28 14.92
CA LYS A 89 -0.04 -19.60 14.97
C LYS A 89 -0.17 -18.25 14.32
N VAL A 90 0.24 -17.20 15.05
CA VAL A 90 0.18 -15.82 14.58
C VAL A 90 1.54 -15.16 14.70
N LYS A 91 1.79 -14.18 13.83
CA LYS A 91 2.85 -13.21 13.96
C LYS A 91 2.22 -11.83 14.08
N GLU A 92 2.37 -11.20 15.24
CA GLU A 92 1.80 -9.88 15.47
C GLU A 92 2.53 -8.82 14.64
N ARG A 93 1.76 -7.86 14.10
CA ARG A 93 2.35 -6.63 13.55
C ARG A 93 2.92 -5.78 14.66
N PRO A 94 4.08 -5.16 14.46
CA PRO A 94 4.66 -4.29 15.48
C PRO A 94 3.81 -3.05 15.72
N ALA A 95 3.94 -2.45 16.91
CA ALA A 95 3.35 -1.15 17.18
C ALA A 95 4.35 -0.03 16.92
N ILE A 96 3.85 1.11 16.47
CA ILE A 96 4.65 2.31 16.27
C ILE A 96 5.02 2.89 17.62
N ALA A 97 6.33 2.95 17.92
CA ALA A 97 6.86 3.57 19.13
C ALA A 97 7.03 5.08 18.94
N ASP A 98 7.61 5.49 17.80
CA ASP A 98 7.76 6.90 17.45
C ASP A 98 7.82 7.11 15.94
N ILE A 99 7.57 8.36 15.49
CA ILE A 99 7.67 8.78 14.09
C ILE A 99 8.39 10.11 14.04
N THR A 100 9.49 10.17 13.30
CA THR A 100 10.28 11.38 13.12
C THR A 100 10.26 11.85 11.66
N PHE A 101 10.30 13.16 11.47
CA PHE A 101 10.42 13.80 10.17
C PHE A 101 11.63 14.71 10.16
N GLU A 102 12.44 14.60 9.12
CA GLU A 102 13.56 15.49 8.89
C GLU A 102 13.56 16.06 7.48
N GLY A 103 14.01 17.31 7.35
CA GLY A 103 14.22 17.98 6.05
C GLY A 103 12.98 18.53 5.36
N ASN A 104 11.79 18.37 5.92
CA ASN A 104 10.53 18.93 5.44
C ASN A 104 10.42 20.41 5.78
N LYS A 105 10.61 21.29 4.78
CA LYS A 105 10.56 22.74 4.94
C LYS A 105 9.26 23.34 4.39
N ASP A 106 8.79 22.84 3.25
CA ASP A 106 7.61 23.35 2.54
C ASP A 106 6.30 22.85 3.15
N ILE A 107 6.31 21.66 3.75
CA ILE A 107 5.15 21.11 4.47
C ILE A 107 5.55 20.99 5.94
N PRO A 108 4.91 21.75 6.85
CA PRO A 108 5.20 21.68 8.28
C PRO A 108 4.98 20.29 8.87
N THR A 109 5.79 19.90 9.86
CA THR A 109 5.74 18.58 10.51
C THR A 109 4.38 18.28 11.14
N ASP A 110 3.69 19.28 11.68
CA ASP A 110 2.34 19.14 12.23
C ASP A 110 1.33 18.67 11.17
N LYS A 111 1.42 19.20 9.94
CA LYS A 111 0.57 18.78 8.82
C LYS A 111 0.87 17.36 8.36
N LEU A 112 2.14 16.98 8.32
CA LEU A 112 2.56 15.61 8.01
C LEU A 112 2.05 14.63 9.08
N THR A 113 2.23 14.98 10.34
CA THR A 113 1.75 14.18 11.48
C THR A 113 0.23 14.03 11.47
N GLU A 114 -0.50 15.07 11.13
CA GLU A 114 -1.96 15.02 11.01
C GLU A 114 -2.41 14.09 9.88
N ALA A 115 -1.76 14.16 8.71
CA ALA A 115 -2.04 13.27 7.59
C ALA A 115 -1.78 11.79 7.95
N LEU A 116 -0.68 11.50 8.65
CA LEU A 116 -0.38 10.16 9.16
C LEU A 116 -1.46 9.67 10.13
N LYS A 117 -1.90 10.51 11.07
CA LYS A 117 -2.97 10.16 12.02
C LYS A 117 -4.30 9.84 11.34
N GLN A 118 -4.65 10.57 10.28
CA GLN A 118 -5.87 10.31 9.51
C GLN A 118 -5.82 8.94 8.80
N ALA A 119 -4.63 8.46 8.48
CA ALA A 119 -4.40 7.13 7.92
C ALA A 119 -4.11 6.05 8.99
N ASP A 120 -4.44 6.34 10.26
CA ASP A 120 -4.20 5.47 11.43
C ASP A 120 -2.73 5.13 11.71
N ILE A 121 -1.79 5.90 11.15
CA ILE A 121 -0.36 5.81 11.47
C ILE A 121 -0.02 6.82 12.57
N ALA A 122 0.11 6.34 13.80
CA ALA A 122 0.43 7.16 14.95
C ALA A 122 1.10 6.32 16.03
N LYS A 123 1.77 6.97 16.97
CA LYS A 123 2.35 6.34 18.15
C LYS A 123 1.32 5.46 18.88
N GLY A 124 1.69 4.21 19.16
CA GLY A 124 0.86 3.20 19.79
C GLY A 124 -0.10 2.46 18.84
N ARG A 125 -0.20 2.86 17.57
CA ARG A 125 -0.97 2.14 16.54
C ARG A 125 -0.18 0.99 15.96
N VAL A 126 -0.88 0.03 15.37
CA VAL A 126 -0.28 -1.08 14.65
C VAL A 126 0.38 -0.56 13.38
N PHE A 127 1.61 -0.96 13.12
CA PHE A 127 2.34 -0.58 11.91
C PHE A 127 1.91 -1.45 10.73
N ASP A 128 1.47 -0.79 9.65
CA ASP A 128 1.23 -1.42 8.36
C ASP A 128 2.10 -0.75 7.29
N ARG A 129 3.05 -1.52 6.75
CA ARG A 129 3.98 -1.04 5.72
C ARG A 129 3.25 -0.56 4.46
N SER A 130 2.18 -1.23 4.06
CA SER A 130 1.43 -0.89 2.84
C SER A 130 0.74 0.47 2.95
N VAL A 131 0.25 0.80 4.15
CA VAL A 131 -0.34 2.11 4.44
C VAL A 131 0.74 3.20 4.39
N LEU A 132 1.90 2.95 5.01
CA LEU A 132 3.03 3.89 4.97
C LEU A 132 3.49 4.16 3.52
N GLU A 133 3.68 3.13 2.70
CA GLU A 133 4.05 3.27 1.29
C GLU A 133 2.99 4.03 0.48
N SER A 134 1.71 3.88 0.81
CA SER A 134 0.64 4.62 0.16
C SER A 134 0.70 6.11 0.50
N LEU A 135 0.97 6.44 1.76
CA LEU A 135 1.17 7.82 2.21
C LEU A 135 2.43 8.46 1.62
N GLU A 136 3.52 7.72 1.48
CA GLU A 136 4.70 8.22 0.77
C GLU A 136 4.40 8.59 -0.67
N ARG A 137 3.60 7.76 -1.38
CA ARG A 137 3.16 8.09 -2.75
C ARG A 137 2.32 9.36 -2.79
N GLU A 138 1.40 9.51 -1.84
CA GLU A 138 0.56 10.71 -1.74
C GLU A 138 1.39 11.95 -1.40
N LEU A 139 2.29 11.84 -0.43
CA LEU A 139 3.21 12.91 -0.06
C LEU A 139 4.07 13.34 -1.27
N ARG A 140 4.58 12.39 -2.04
CA ARG A 140 5.31 12.66 -3.29
C ARG A 140 4.46 13.43 -4.30
N GLN A 141 3.19 13.10 -4.46
CA GLN A 141 2.26 13.83 -5.32
C GLN A 141 2.04 15.27 -4.84
N GLN A 142 1.91 15.46 -3.54
CA GLN A 142 1.79 16.77 -2.90
C GLN A 142 3.01 17.68 -3.21
N TYR A 143 4.22 17.14 -3.08
CA TYR A 143 5.43 17.87 -3.42
C TYR A 143 5.58 18.13 -4.92
N PHE A 144 5.18 17.16 -5.76
CA PHE A 144 5.19 17.35 -7.22
C PHE A 144 4.21 18.43 -7.66
N SER A 145 3.04 18.55 -7.06
CA SER A 145 2.11 19.63 -7.34
C SER A 145 2.67 21.02 -7.01
N ARG A 146 3.66 21.07 -6.12
CA ARG A 146 4.42 22.29 -5.76
C ARG A 146 5.70 22.48 -6.59
N GLY A 147 5.89 21.72 -7.67
CA GLY A 147 7.05 21.82 -8.55
C GLY A 147 8.34 21.18 -8.03
N LYS A 148 8.29 20.41 -6.94
CA LYS A 148 9.45 19.74 -6.30
C LYS A 148 9.73 18.37 -6.93
N TYR A 149 10.05 18.33 -8.21
CA TYR A 149 10.25 17.06 -8.93
C TYR A 149 11.56 16.32 -8.57
N ASN A 150 12.51 16.99 -7.91
CA ASN A 150 13.74 16.40 -7.40
C ASN A 150 13.60 15.89 -5.96
N LEU A 151 12.38 15.73 -5.47
CA LEU A 151 12.08 15.20 -4.15
C LEU A 151 12.66 13.79 -3.99
N LYS A 152 13.31 13.58 -2.84
CA LYS A 152 13.65 12.25 -2.32
C LYS A 152 12.99 12.10 -0.96
N ILE A 153 12.30 10.99 -0.76
CA ILE A 153 11.78 10.56 0.53
C ILE A 153 12.45 9.23 0.81
N ASP A 154 13.12 9.15 1.92
CA ASP A 154 13.80 7.96 2.43
C ASP A 154 13.19 7.62 3.79
N THR A 155 12.57 6.46 3.88
CA THR A 155 11.87 6.01 5.08
C THR A 155 12.57 4.78 5.64
N GLU A 156 13.07 4.91 6.86
CA GLU A 156 13.69 3.83 7.62
C GLU A 156 12.74 3.36 8.72
N VAL A 157 12.50 2.06 8.79
CA VAL A 157 11.73 1.42 9.86
C VAL A 157 12.69 0.62 10.71
N LYS A 158 12.88 1.04 11.96
CA LYS A 158 13.80 0.42 12.94
C LYS A 158 13.02 -0.46 13.89
N GLU A 159 13.35 -1.74 13.90
CA GLU A 159 12.77 -2.68 14.84
C GLU A 159 13.34 -2.44 16.25
N LEU A 160 12.45 -2.39 17.22
CA LEU A 160 12.74 -2.25 18.64
C LEU A 160 12.35 -3.51 19.40
N LYS A 161 12.72 -3.57 20.69
CA LYS A 161 12.22 -4.60 21.60
C LYS A 161 10.70 -4.48 21.79
N ASP A 162 10.08 -5.57 22.27
CA ASP A 162 8.66 -5.65 22.61
C ASP A 162 7.74 -5.42 21.37
N ASN A 163 8.15 -5.96 20.23
CA ASN A 163 7.41 -5.89 18.95
C ASN A 163 6.96 -4.46 18.61
N ARG A 164 7.91 -3.52 18.61
CA ARG A 164 7.71 -2.12 18.26
C ARG A 164 8.63 -1.66 17.14
N VAL A 165 8.27 -0.56 16.49
CA VAL A 165 9.09 0.07 15.46
C VAL A 165 9.15 1.58 15.66
N ASP A 166 10.30 2.18 15.34
CA ASP A 166 10.44 3.60 15.06
C ASP A 166 10.44 3.81 13.54
N ILE A 167 9.86 4.92 13.10
CA ILE A 167 9.77 5.28 11.69
C ILE A 167 10.45 6.63 11.50
N ASP A 168 11.56 6.64 10.78
CA ASP A 168 12.30 7.86 10.44
C ASP A 168 12.06 8.20 8.97
N ILE A 169 11.49 9.38 8.71
CA ILE A 169 11.13 9.86 7.38
C ILE A 169 12.01 11.06 7.02
N ASN A 170 13.01 10.82 6.18
CA ASN A 170 13.94 11.83 5.70
C ASN A 170 13.49 12.39 4.36
N ILE A 171 13.20 13.69 4.31
CA ILE A 171 12.67 14.38 3.13
C ILE A 171 13.73 15.33 2.60
N SER A 172 14.21 15.06 1.39
CA SER A 172 15.03 16.01 0.64
C SER A 172 14.18 16.62 -0.47
N GLU A 173 13.62 17.81 -0.19
CA GLU A 173 12.63 18.46 -1.07
C GLU A 173 13.20 18.88 -2.42
N GLY A 174 14.51 19.08 -2.51
CA GLY A 174 15.14 19.64 -3.69
C GLY A 174 14.73 21.09 -3.93
N VAL A 175 15.02 21.57 -5.14
CA VAL A 175 14.63 22.92 -5.60
C VAL A 175 13.42 22.84 -6.53
N VAL A 176 12.63 23.89 -6.58
CA VAL A 176 11.55 24.02 -7.56
C VAL A 176 12.13 23.97 -8.96
N THR A 177 11.58 23.12 -9.80
CA THR A 177 12.01 23.01 -11.21
C THR A 177 11.48 24.20 -12.01
N LYS A 178 12.38 24.90 -12.70
CA LYS A 178 12.03 26.08 -13.48
C LYS A 178 12.09 25.84 -14.97
N ILE A 179 11.15 26.43 -15.70
CA ILE A 179 11.12 26.45 -17.17
C ILE A 179 12.14 27.47 -17.67
N LYS A 180 13.15 26.99 -18.41
CA LYS A 180 14.15 27.87 -19.02
C LYS A 180 13.73 28.36 -20.41
N ARG A 181 12.93 27.58 -21.14
CA ARG A 181 12.50 27.89 -22.50
C ARG A 181 11.25 27.07 -22.84
N VAL A 182 10.32 27.71 -23.52
CA VAL A 182 9.22 27.09 -24.25
C VAL A 182 9.49 27.31 -25.75
N LYS A 183 9.29 26.27 -26.55
CA LYS A 183 9.44 26.34 -28.02
C LYS A 183 8.27 25.59 -28.64
N LEU A 184 7.55 26.28 -29.54
CA LEU A 184 6.56 25.69 -30.41
C LEU A 184 7.22 25.30 -31.74
N ILE A 185 6.82 24.16 -32.31
CA ILE A 185 7.38 23.69 -33.59
C ILE A 185 6.20 23.27 -34.47
N GLY A 186 6.19 23.75 -35.73
CA GLY A 186 5.14 23.43 -36.69
C GLY A 186 3.99 24.44 -36.74
N ASN A 187 4.07 25.53 -36.00
CA ASN A 187 3.12 26.65 -36.03
C ASN A 187 3.40 27.60 -37.20
N HIS A 188 2.82 27.31 -38.37
CA HIS A 188 3.04 28.10 -39.58
C HIS A 188 2.06 29.26 -39.78
N GLN A 189 0.90 29.21 -39.10
CA GLN A 189 -0.18 30.21 -39.29
C GLN A 189 -0.22 31.27 -38.20
N PHE A 190 0.26 30.97 -37.00
CA PHE A 190 0.22 31.84 -35.83
C PHE A 190 1.62 31.97 -35.24
N THR A 191 1.91 33.12 -34.65
CA THR A 191 3.19 33.32 -33.95
C THR A 191 3.25 32.64 -32.59
N ASP A 192 4.46 32.39 -32.10
CA ASP A 192 4.66 31.84 -30.74
C ASP A 192 4.00 32.71 -29.68
N GLU A 193 4.04 34.04 -29.87
CA GLU A 193 3.47 35.02 -28.95
C GLU A 193 1.94 34.93 -28.86
N GLU A 194 1.28 34.79 -30.02
CA GLU A 194 -0.17 34.58 -30.07
C GLU A 194 -0.61 33.26 -29.43
N LEU A 195 0.14 32.18 -29.66
CA LEU A 195 -0.18 30.87 -29.16
C LEU A 195 0.09 30.72 -27.66
N MET A 196 1.12 31.41 -27.15
CA MET A 196 1.52 31.34 -25.73
C MET A 196 0.89 32.42 -24.86
N GLY A 197 0.11 33.32 -25.42
CA GLY A 197 -0.43 34.51 -24.72
C GLY A 197 -1.23 34.14 -23.46
N ASP A 198 -2.01 33.08 -23.53
CA ASP A 198 -2.89 32.62 -22.46
C ASP A 198 -2.30 31.46 -21.64
N PHE A 199 -1.04 31.05 -21.87
CA PHE A 199 -0.42 29.97 -21.14
C PHE A 199 -0.23 30.32 -19.66
N GLY A 200 -0.56 29.37 -18.77
CA GLY A 200 -0.25 29.44 -17.35
C GLY A 200 1.22 29.22 -17.03
N SER A 201 1.94 28.53 -17.94
CA SER A 201 3.38 28.32 -17.89
C SER A 201 4.10 29.28 -18.82
N GLY A 202 5.30 29.75 -18.45
CA GLY A 202 6.05 30.63 -19.36
C GLY A 202 7.38 31.04 -18.79
N ILE A 203 8.14 31.78 -19.64
CA ILE A 203 9.37 32.42 -19.22
C ILE A 203 8.99 33.73 -18.52
N PRO A 204 9.54 34.04 -17.35
CA PRO A 204 9.23 35.28 -16.68
C PRO A 204 9.70 36.44 -17.53
N SER A 205 8.78 37.36 -17.83
CA SER A 205 9.15 38.72 -18.27
C SER A 205 9.84 39.40 -17.09
N TRP A 206 10.76 40.35 -17.37
CA TRP A 206 11.46 41.08 -16.32
C TRP A 206 10.52 41.76 -15.29
N TRP A 207 9.26 41.98 -15.63
CA TRP A 207 8.22 42.44 -14.72
C TRP A 207 7.66 41.35 -13.79
N ALA A 208 7.94 40.07 -14.05
CA ALA A 208 7.33 38.93 -13.37
C ALA A 208 8.23 38.37 -12.26
N LEU A 209 9.07 39.16 -11.66
CA LEU A 209 9.93 38.77 -10.52
C LEU A 209 9.16 38.22 -9.33
N LEU A 210 7.83 38.44 -9.29
CA LEU A 210 6.91 37.91 -8.25
C LEU A 210 5.94 36.84 -8.80
N SER A 211 6.08 36.42 -10.05
CA SER A 211 5.18 35.45 -10.66
C SER A 211 5.83 34.06 -10.68
N SER A 212 5.06 33.00 -10.29
CA SER A 212 5.48 31.60 -10.38
C SER A 212 5.19 30.98 -11.77
N LYS A 213 5.13 31.81 -12.84
CA LYS A 213 4.90 31.31 -14.21
C LYS A 213 6.05 30.46 -14.74
N ASP A 214 7.26 30.71 -14.26
CA ASP A 214 8.47 29.95 -14.61
C ASP A 214 8.58 28.60 -13.86
N GLU A 215 7.74 28.35 -12.87
CA GLU A 215 7.74 27.09 -12.15
C GLU A 215 7.09 25.99 -13.02
N TYR A 216 7.87 24.94 -13.30
CA TYR A 216 7.36 23.79 -14.03
C TYR A 216 6.32 23.05 -13.20
N SER A 217 5.13 22.87 -13.78
CA SER A 217 4.10 22.03 -13.26
C SER A 217 3.50 21.19 -14.39
N LYS A 218 3.45 19.86 -14.22
CA LYS A 218 2.83 18.97 -15.20
C LYS A 218 1.36 19.31 -15.43
N GLN A 219 0.67 19.75 -14.38
CA GLN A 219 -0.74 20.15 -14.46
C GLN A 219 -0.91 21.45 -15.26
N LYS A 220 -0.06 22.46 -14.99
CA LYS A 220 -0.06 23.71 -15.77
C LYS A 220 0.22 23.43 -17.25
N LEU A 221 1.25 22.61 -17.53
CA LEU A 221 1.59 22.24 -18.90
C LEU A 221 0.44 21.50 -19.62
N ALA A 222 -0.26 20.61 -18.94
CA ALA A 222 -1.44 19.94 -19.50
C ALA A 222 -2.56 20.96 -19.81
N GLY A 223 -2.80 21.93 -18.94
CA GLY A 223 -3.71 23.04 -19.19
C GLY A 223 -3.32 23.88 -20.39
N ASP A 224 -2.02 24.23 -20.52
CA ASP A 224 -1.49 25.01 -21.64
C ASP A 224 -1.67 24.26 -22.98
N LEU A 225 -1.52 22.93 -22.99
CA LEU A 225 -1.78 22.12 -24.17
C LEU A 225 -3.27 22.12 -24.56
N GLU A 226 -4.18 22.13 -23.61
CA GLU A 226 -5.61 22.26 -23.90
C GLU A 226 -5.98 23.66 -24.39
N ILE A 227 -5.37 24.72 -23.86
CA ILE A 227 -5.51 26.09 -24.37
C ILE A 227 -5.04 26.15 -25.81
N LEU A 228 -3.87 25.59 -26.13
CA LEU A 228 -3.35 25.53 -27.48
C LEU A 228 -4.28 24.78 -28.43
N ARG A 229 -4.82 23.65 -28.01
CA ARG A 229 -5.77 22.84 -28.75
C ARG A 229 -7.05 23.62 -29.06
N SER A 230 -7.64 24.26 -28.04
CA SER A 230 -8.85 25.08 -28.21
C SER A 230 -8.60 26.25 -29.15
N PHE A 231 -7.44 26.90 -29.06
CA PHE A 231 -7.07 28.00 -29.92
C PHE A 231 -7.13 27.63 -31.44
N TYR A 232 -6.66 26.39 -31.77
CA TYR A 232 -6.71 25.89 -33.14
C TYR A 232 -8.09 25.36 -33.57
N LEU A 233 -8.91 24.88 -32.62
CA LEU A 233 -10.27 24.40 -32.92
C LEU A 233 -11.25 25.56 -33.18
N ASP A 234 -11.02 26.71 -32.57
CA ASP A 234 -11.89 27.88 -32.65
C ASP A 234 -11.57 28.82 -33.85
N ARG A 235 -10.49 28.54 -34.62
CA ARG A 235 -10.03 29.34 -35.75
C ARG A 235 -9.77 28.55 -37.01
#